data_8c7c8c59efb7baf8c2306941ef3d046c
#
_entry.id   8c7c8c59efb7baf8c2306941ef3d046c
#
_cell.length_a   1.000
_cell.length_b   1.000
_cell.length_c   1.000
_cell.angle_alpha   90.00
_cell.angle_beta   90.00
_cell.angle_gamma   90.00
#
_symmetry.space_group_name_H-M   'P 1'
#
loop_
_entity.id
_entity.type
_entity.pdbx_description
1 polymer ?
#
loop_
_entity_poly.entity_id
_entity_poly.type
_entity_poly.pdbx_seq_one_letter_code
_entity_poly.pdbx_strand_id
1 'polypeptide(L)'
;MKKIGISIQNGLLAEGIIRMLHENGEFQPFRITSPKKNGVVSNCLLQGADILLAEVSYANGATIEGRLSEAKALRAERPECKIAFLCDENSSPEIAKAVMTAKKDGIIDGFFYSSVTAKYLVAALDAI
;
A
#
# COMPACT_ATOMS: atom_id res chain seq x y z
N MET A 1 3.00 -4.28 17.84
CA MET A 1 3.15 -4.69 16.43
C MET A 1 2.37 -3.75 15.53
N LYS A 2 2.95 -3.38 14.40
CA LYS A 2 2.29 -2.52 13.44
C LYS A 2 1.31 -3.35 12.60
N LYS A 3 0.06 -2.94 12.56
CA LYS A 3 -0.95 -3.55 11.70
C LYS A 3 -0.80 -2.97 10.30
N ILE A 4 -0.58 -3.83 9.32
CA ILE A 4 -0.38 -3.42 7.94
C ILE A 4 -1.37 -4.10 7.00
N GLY A 5 -2.15 -3.29 6.30
CA GLY A 5 -3.09 -3.76 5.29
C GLY A 5 -2.37 -3.93 3.96
N ILE A 6 -2.58 -5.06 3.31
CA ILE A 6 -1.95 -5.41 2.04
C ILE A 6 -3.04 -5.45 0.96
N SER A 7 -3.10 -4.43 0.13
CA SER A 7 -4.04 -4.32 -0.97
C SER A 7 -3.32 -4.58 -2.29
N ILE A 8 -3.10 -5.86 -2.58
CA ILE A 8 -2.38 -6.33 -3.76
C ILE A 8 -3.23 -7.43 -4.41
N GLN A 9 -3.58 -7.24 -5.68
CA GLN A 9 -4.45 -8.17 -6.41
C GLN A 9 -3.72 -9.47 -6.79
N ASN A 10 -2.43 -9.38 -7.11
CA ASN A 10 -1.62 -10.57 -7.40
C ASN A 10 -1.47 -11.40 -6.12
N GLY A 11 -2.16 -12.54 -6.07
CA GLY A 11 -2.19 -13.38 -4.87
C GLY A 11 -0.82 -13.90 -4.45
N LEU A 12 0.00 -14.33 -5.40
CA LEU A 12 1.34 -14.83 -5.10
C LEU A 12 2.21 -13.73 -4.48
N LEU A 13 2.17 -12.54 -5.04
CA LEU A 13 2.92 -11.39 -4.52
C LEU A 13 2.41 -11.00 -3.13
N ALA A 14 1.08 -10.91 -2.96
CA ALA A 14 0.48 -10.56 -1.68
C ALA A 14 0.86 -11.54 -0.58
N GLU A 15 0.76 -12.84 -0.86
CA GLU A 15 1.11 -13.89 0.10
C GLU A 15 2.58 -13.88 0.46
N GLY A 16 3.45 -13.64 -0.54
CA GLY A 16 4.89 -13.53 -0.30
C GLY A 16 5.25 -12.38 0.62
N ILE A 17 4.64 -11.22 0.39
CA ILE A 17 4.86 -10.03 1.22
C ILE A 17 4.33 -10.25 2.64
N ILE A 18 3.14 -10.81 2.78
CA ILE A 18 2.55 -11.12 4.08
C ILE A 18 3.45 -12.05 4.88
N ARG A 19 3.99 -13.07 4.22
CA ARG A 19 4.90 -14.02 4.85
C ARG A 19 6.18 -13.34 5.36
N MET A 20 6.78 -12.48 4.52
CA MET A 20 7.97 -11.72 4.92
C MET A 20 7.71 -10.86 6.15
N LEU A 21 6.58 -10.19 6.18
CA LEU A 21 6.21 -9.31 7.29
C LEU A 21 5.96 -10.11 8.57
N HIS A 22 5.31 -11.26 8.45
CA HIS A 22 5.12 -12.18 9.58
C HIS A 22 6.46 -12.66 10.16
N GLU A 23 7.37 -13.06 9.30
CA GLU A 23 8.68 -13.56 9.72
C GLU A 23 9.53 -12.50 10.42
N ASN A 24 9.32 -11.23 10.07
CA ASN A 24 10.02 -10.12 10.73
C ASN A 24 9.62 -9.97 12.20
N GLY A 25 8.38 -10.28 12.55
CA GLY A 25 7.88 -10.23 13.92
C GLY A 25 7.43 -8.87 14.42
N GLU A 26 7.67 -7.79 13.68
CA GLU A 26 7.28 -6.43 14.06
C GLU A 26 5.95 -6.00 13.44
N PHE A 27 5.37 -6.83 12.57
CA PHE A 27 4.16 -6.52 11.83
C PHE A 27 3.07 -7.54 12.05
N GLN A 28 1.84 -7.07 11.93
CA GLN A 28 0.64 -7.90 11.91
C GLN A 28 -0.06 -7.64 10.57
N PRO A 29 0.32 -8.36 9.50
CA PRO A 29 -0.25 -8.13 8.18
C PRO A 29 -1.63 -8.75 8.02
N PHE A 30 -2.48 -8.08 7.25
CA PHE A 30 -3.77 -8.63 6.82
C PHE A 30 -4.01 -8.28 5.36
N ARG A 31 -4.65 -9.19 4.64
CA ARG A 31 -4.92 -8.98 3.23
C ARG A 31 -6.27 -8.30 3.02
N ILE A 32 -6.30 -7.35 2.10
CA ILE A 32 -7.53 -6.67 1.70
C ILE A 32 -7.91 -7.12 0.29
N THR A 33 -9.03 -7.80 0.15
CA THR A 33 -9.49 -8.37 -1.13
C THR A 33 -10.88 -7.88 -1.52
N SER A 34 -11.41 -6.88 -0.83
CA SER A 34 -12.78 -6.41 -1.06
C SER A 34 -12.94 -5.82 -2.47
N PRO A 35 -13.91 -6.32 -3.27
CA PRO A 35 -14.22 -5.73 -4.57
C PRO A 35 -15.11 -4.48 -4.47
N LYS A 36 -15.58 -4.14 -3.28
CA LYS A 36 -16.50 -3.03 -3.08
C LYS A 36 -15.78 -1.69 -3.16
N LYS A 37 -16.47 -0.69 -3.69
CA LYS A 37 -15.99 0.69 -3.65
C LYS A 37 -15.74 1.09 -2.18
N ASN A 38 -14.59 1.71 -1.93
CA ASN A 38 -14.13 2.09 -0.59
C ASN A 38 -13.87 0.90 0.35
N GLY A 39 -13.82 -0.32 -0.16
CA GLY A 39 -13.55 -1.51 0.67
C GLY A 39 -12.16 -1.46 1.32
N VAL A 40 -11.17 -0.90 0.64
CA VAL A 40 -9.81 -0.75 1.18
C VAL A 40 -9.83 0.17 2.39
N VAL A 41 -10.46 1.34 2.27
CA VAL A 41 -10.56 2.31 3.37
C VAL A 41 -11.32 1.71 4.54
N SER A 42 -12.48 1.09 4.28
CA SER A 42 -13.29 0.46 5.32
C SER A 42 -12.53 -0.62 6.08
N ASN A 43 -11.77 -1.47 5.36
CA ASN A 43 -10.96 -2.51 6.01
C ASN A 43 -9.86 -1.92 6.88
N CYS A 44 -9.17 -0.90 6.41
CA CYS A 44 -8.13 -0.23 7.19
C CYS A 44 -8.70 0.37 8.47
N LEU A 45 -9.88 0.99 8.39
CA LEU A 45 -10.53 1.59 9.56
C LEU A 45 -10.97 0.53 10.56
N LEU A 46 -11.61 -0.55 10.08
CA LEU A 46 -12.08 -1.65 10.94
C LEU A 46 -10.94 -2.36 11.64
N GLN A 47 -9.85 -2.60 10.94
CA GLN A 47 -8.69 -3.31 11.50
C GLN A 47 -7.78 -2.40 12.33
N GLY A 48 -7.95 -1.08 12.22
CA GLY A 48 -7.04 -0.15 12.87
C GLY A 48 -5.64 -0.18 12.26
N ALA A 49 -5.56 -0.17 10.94
CA ALA A 49 -4.29 -0.26 10.24
C ALA A 49 -3.37 0.91 10.58
N ASP A 50 -2.12 0.60 10.86
CA ASP A 50 -1.06 1.60 11.04
C ASP A 50 -0.38 1.95 9.73
N ILE A 51 -0.39 1.00 8.78
CA ILE A 51 0.19 1.16 7.46
C ILE A 51 -0.74 0.51 6.43
N LEU A 52 -0.87 1.14 5.27
CA LEU A 52 -1.49 0.56 4.09
C LEU A 52 -0.43 0.45 2.99
N LEU A 53 -0.20 -0.77 2.50
CA LEU A 53 0.61 -1.02 1.31
C LEU A 53 -0.32 -1.41 0.17
N ALA A 54 -0.39 -0.58 -0.86
CA ALA A 54 -1.30 -0.76 -1.99
C ALA A 54 -0.54 -0.78 -3.31
N GLU A 55 -0.81 -1.79 -4.15
CA GLU A 55 -0.22 -1.81 -5.48
C GLU A 55 -0.92 -0.82 -6.41
N VAL A 56 -0.15 -0.27 -7.34
CA VAL A 56 -0.66 0.57 -8.42
C VAL A 56 -0.40 -0.15 -9.74
N SER A 57 -1.46 -0.33 -10.52
CA SER A 57 -1.39 -1.03 -11.80
C SER A 57 -2.47 -0.47 -12.75
N TYR A 58 -2.61 -1.08 -13.92
CA TYR A 58 -3.71 -0.77 -14.83
C TYR A 58 -4.97 -1.57 -14.52
N ALA A 59 -4.90 -2.52 -13.59
CA ALA A 59 -6.03 -3.36 -13.25
C ALA A 59 -7.12 -2.56 -12.54
N ASN A 60 -8.38 -2.92 -12.81
CA ASN A 60 -9.52 -2.30 -12.17
C ASN A 60 -9.42 -2.46 -10.64
N GLY A 61 -9.60 -1.37 -9.92
CA GLY A 61 -9.45 -1.34 -8.46
C GLY A 61 -8.04 -1.03 -7.97
N ALA A 62 -7.04 -0.99 -8.87
CA ALA A 62 -5.65 -0.68 -8.51
C ALA A 62 -5.05 0.45 -9.36
N THR A 63 -5.89 1.21 -10.06
CA THR A 63 -5.44 2.35 -10.87
C THR A 63 -4.90 3.47 -9.97
N ILE A 64 -4.01 4.30 -10.51
CA ILE A 64 -3.44 5.41 -9.75
C ILE A 64 -4.52 6.38 -9.27
N GLU A 65 -5.52 6.67 -10.07
CA GLU A 65 -6.63 7.56 -9.69
C GLU A 65 -7.42 6.97 -8.52
N GLY A 66 -7.76 5.69 -8.60
CA GLY A 66 -8.48 4.99 -7.53
C GLY A 66 -7.65 4.94 -6.24
N ARG A 67 -6.36 4.64 -6.36
CA ARG A 67 -5.47 4.59 -5.19
C ARG A 67 -5.28 5.95 -4.53
N LEU A 68 -5.18 7.02 -5.31
CA LEU A 68 -5.08 8.36 -4.75
C LEU A 68 -6.37 8.77 -4.04
N SER A 69 -7.53 8.40 -4.59
CA SER A 69 -8.82 8.63 -3.95
C SER A 69 -8.92 7.90 -2.60
N GLU A 70 -8.51 6.64 -2.56
CA GLU A 70 -8.46 5.84 -1.32
C GLU A 70 -7.52 6.46 -0.29
N ALA A 71 -6.34 6.89 -0.73
CA ALA A 71 -5.33 7.49 0.15
C ALA A 71 -5.86 8.78 0.79
N LYS A 72 -6.49 9.63 0.01
CA LYS A 72 -7.08 10.88 0.51
C LYS A 72 -8.21 10.61 1.51
N ALA A 73 -9.09 9.65 1.21
CA ALA A 73 -10.17 9.28 2.10
C ALA A 73 -9.65 8.68 3.42
N LEU A 74 -8.67 7.81 3.34
CA LEU A 74 -8.07 7.19 4.53
C LEU A 74 -7.36 8.24 5.38
N ARG A 75 -6.62 9.15 4.75
CA ARG A 75 -5.91 10.21 5.47
C ARG A 75 -6.87 11.16 6.19
N ALA A 76 -8.05 11.41 5.62
CA ALA A 76 -9.06 12.23 6.27
C ALA A 76 -9.64 11.55 7.51
N GLU A 77 -9.84 10.23 7.47
CA GLU A 77 -10.45 9.46 8.56
C GLU A 77 -9.45 9.02 9.62
N ARG A 78 -8.22 8.71 9.20
CA ARG A 78 -7.16 8.20 10.09
C ARG A 78 -5.81 8.80 9.67
N PRO A 79 -5.54 10.05 10.07
CA PRO A 79 -4.32 10.79 9.63
C PRO A 79 -3.02 10.08 10.04
N GLU A 80 -3.03 9.30 11.12
CA GLU A 80 -1.86 8.59 11.61
C GLU A 80 -1.51 7.35 10.79
N CYS A 81 -2.41 6.87 9.94
CA CYS A 81 -2.13 5.73 9.08
C CYS A 81 -1.14 6.11 7.98
N LYS A 82 -0.04 5.39 7.89
CA LYS A 82 0.96 5.61 6.84
C LYS A 82 0.54 4.88 5.58
N ILE A 83 0.80 5.48 4.44
CA ILE A 83 0.37 4.94 3.14
C ILE A 83 1.58 4.80 2.23
N ALA A 84 1.78 3.61 1.69
CA ALA A 84 2.84 3.32 0.74
C ALA A 84 2.26 2.65 -0.50
N PHE A 85 2.78 3.02 -1.67
CA PHE A 85 2.39 2.41 -2.94
C PHE A 85 3.49 1.50 -3.45
N LEU A 86 3.09 0.37 -4.03
CA LEU A 86 3.98 -0.56 -4.71
C LEU A 86 3.66 -0.49 -6.21
N CYS A 87 4.65 -0.09 -7.00
CA CYS A 87 4.50 0.15 -8.43
C CYS A 87 5.36 -0.81 -9.23
N ASP A 88 4.85 -1.25 -10.39
CA ASP A 88 5.67 -1.98 -11.35
C ASP A 88 6.70 -1.01 -11.94
N GLU A 89 7.97 -1.40 -11.98
CA GLU A 89 9.05 -0.59 -12.57
C GLU A 89 8.86 -0.37 -14.08
N ASN A 90 8.05 -1.21 -14.72
CA ASN A 90 7.66 -1.05 -16.12
C ASN A 90 6.39 -0.21 -16.30
N SER A 91 5.90 0.42 -15.24
CA SER A 91 4.77 1.33 -15.28
C SER A 91 5.04 2.50 -16.22
N SER A 92 3.99 3.09 -16.77
CA SER A 92 4.14 4.26 -17.63
C SER A 92 4.80 5.41 -16.87
N PRO A 93 5.53 6.30 -17.59
CA PRO A 93 6.10 7.49 -16.95
C PRO A 93 5.06 8.37 -16.26
N GLU A 94 3.83 8.38 -16.75
CA GLU A 94 2.74 9.14 -16.12
C GLU A 94 2.37 8.60 -14.75
N ILE A 95 2.31 7.28 -14.59
CA ILE A 95 2.04 6.65 -13.29
C ILE A 95 3.17 6.97 -12.31
N ALA A 96 4.42 6.79 -12.73
CA ALA A 96 5.58 7.07 -11.89
C ALA A 96 5.58 8.53 -11.43
N LYS A 97 5.30 9.46 -12.34
CA LYS A 97 5.23 10.89 -12.04
C LYS A 97 4.12 11.20 -11.04
N ALA A 98 2.93 10.60 -11.23
CA ALA A 98 1.79 10.81 -10.34
C ALA A 98 2.09 10.31 -8.92
N VAL A 99 2.76 9.17 -8.78
CA VAL A 99 3.16 8.59 -7.50
C VAL A 99 4.19 9.50 -6.80
N MET A 100 5.19 9.97 -7.53
CA MET A 100 6.21 10.88 -6.99
C MET A 100 5.59 12.19 -6.53
N THR A 101 4.65 12.74 -7.29
CA THR A 101 3.92 13.96 -6.93
C THR A 101 3.10 13.74 -5.67
N ALA A 102 2.41 12.60 -5.56
CA ALA A 102 1.62 12.27 -4.38
C ALA A 102 2.48 12.19 -3.12
N LYS A 103 3.69 11.65 -3.22
CA LYS A 103 4.62 11.62 -2.09
C LYS A 103 5.08 13.02 -1.73
N LYS A 104 5.43 13.83 -2.71
CA LYS A 104 5.86 15.22 -2.51
C LYS A 104 4.76 16.04 -1.83
N ASP A 105 3.51 15.83 -2.22
CA ASP A 105 2.36 16.57 -1.69
C ASP A 105 1.86 16.02 -0.35
N GLY A 106 2.48 14.97 0.17
CA GLY A 106 2.11 14.38 1.45
C GLY A 106 0.84 13.52 1.43
N ILE A 107 0.35 13.15 0.25
CA ILE A 107 -0.82 12.26 0.11
C ILE A 107 -0.43 10.84 0.51
N ILE A 108 0.78 10.41 0.17
CA ILE A 108 1.36 9.13 0.58
C ILE A 108 2.69 9.37 1.29
N ASP A 109 3.15 8.36 2.03
CA ASP A 109 4.38 8.45 2.82
C ASP A 109 5.57 7.75 2.16
N GLY A 110 5.32 6.84 1.24
CA GLY A 110 6.39 6.15 0.53
C GLY A 110 5.89 5.45 -0.72
N PHE A 111 6.84 5.07 -1.56
CA PHE A 111 6.54 4.22 -2.71
C PHE A 111 7.73 3.33 -3.00
N PHE A 112 7.46 2.17 -3.60
CA PHE A 112 8.46 1.17 -3.94
C PHE A 112 8.19 0.64 -5.34
N TYR A 113 9.25 0.25 -6.04
CA TYR A 113 9.10 -0.55 -7.25
C TYR A 113 9.07 -2.03 -6.89
N SER A 114 8.38 -2.83 -7.68
CA SER A 114 8.22 -4.28 -7.42
C SER A 114 9.54 -5.05 -7.47
N SER A 115 10.60 -4.45 -8.02
CA SER A 115 11.95 -5.00 -8.01
C SER A 115 12.68 -4.86 -6.67
N VAL A 116 12.08 -4.16 -5.70
CA VAL A 116 12.69 -3.97 -4.38
C VAL A 116 12.91 -5.33 -3.69
N THR A 117 14.03 -5.45 -2.95
CA THR A 117 14.27 -6.68 -2.20
C THR A 117 13.35 -6.77 -0.99
N ALA A 118 13.08 -8.00 -0.55
CA ALA A 118 12.29 -8.25 0.65
C ALA A 118 12.84 -7.51 1.86
N LYS A 119 14.14 -7.62 2.07
CA LYS A 119 14.83 -7.00 3.20
C LYS A 119 14.68 -5.47 3.20
N TYR A 120 14.83 -4.84 2.02
CA TYR A 120 14.69 -3.40 1.90
C TYR A 120 13.25 -2.95 2.15
N LEU A 121 12.28 -3.67 1.56
CA LEU A 121 10.86 -3.34 1.72
C LEU A 121 10.44 -3.37 3.19
N VAL A 122 10.80 -4.45 3.90
CA VAL A 122 10.46 -4.60 5.32
C VAL A 122 11.10 -3.49 6.15
N ALA A 123 12.38 -3.21 5.93
CA ALA A 123 13.09 -2.15 6.66
C ALA A 123 12.48 -0.78 6.41
N ALA A 124 12.13 -0.48 5.17
CA ALA A 124 11.54 0.81 4.81
C ALA A 124 10.12 0.97 5.39
N LEU A 125 9.33 -0.10 5.39
CA LEU A 125 7.99 -0.08 6.01
C LEU A 125 8.07 0.08 7.52
N ASP A 126 9.10 -0.47 8.15
CA ASP A 126 9.31 -0.30 9.58
C ASP A 126 9.71 1.14 9.94
N ALA A 127 10.43 1.80 9.05
CA ALA A 127 10.93 3.16 9.25
C ALA A 127 9.95 4.28 8.90
N ILE A 128 8.86 3.94 8.20
CA ILE A 128 7.93 4.92 7.64
C ILE A 128 7.16 5.72 8.70
#